data_42a7b3b78e87038ced00b29e004fdc87
#
_entry.id   42a7b3b78e87038ced00b29e004fdc87
#
_cell.length_a   1.000
_cell.length_b   1.000
_cell.length_c   1.000
_cell.angle_alpha   90.00
_cell.angle_beta   90.00
_cell.angle_gamma   90.00
#
_symmetry.space_group_name_H-M   'P 1'
#
loop_
_entity.id
_entity.type
_entity.pdbx_description
1 polymer ?
#
loop_
_entity_poly.entity_id
_entity_poly.type
_entity_poly.pdbx_seq_one_letter_code
_entity_poly.pdbx_strand_id
1 'polypeptide(L)'
;EEVSEMETQQDAGQADSIYVVSMDRATEQLQIISIPRDTIAEIEVFNPAGKSLGMTDNHINLQYAYGDGKEKSCELMKTAVSKLLHGIPIQGYYSMNTMGISEVGKLVGDIEIVVPDNSLEEHDPYFKEGAKVVINGDNVEEFLRYRDIEKSQSALVRQQRQKTYLKALIPRIQEKMKINPSFIGNLLKEIEPYTVTNMGNDIFVKLLNAAGNSTLDTQNVPGEGVEGQIYDEYHVNEEELYKLVLSTFYTIS
;
A
#
# COMPACT_ATOMS: atom_id res chain seq x y z
N GLU A 1 26.66 -16.51 0.47
CA GLU A 1 25.69 -17.24 1.34
C GLU A 1 24.35 -16.58 1.14
N GLU A 2 23.41 -17.29 0.52
CA GLU A 2 22.03 -16.84 0.36
C GLU A 2 21.44 -16.65 1.75
N VAL A 3 21.07 -15.42 2.08
CA VAL A 3 20.27 -15.12 3.27
C VAL A 3 18.91 -15.75 3.03
N SER A 4 18.67 -16.93 3.60
CA SER A 4 17.39 -17.60 3.47
C SER A 4 16.31 -16.73 4.16
N GLU A 5 15.10 -16.69 3.61
CA GLU A 5 13.93 -16.00 4.18
C GLU A 5 13.60 -16.39 5.64
N MET A 6 14.23 -17.44 6.16
CA MET A 6 14.08 -17.91 7.54
C MET A 6 14.65 -16.95 8.60
N GLU A 7 15.38 -15.90 8.22
CA GLU A 7 16.05 -14.99 9.17
C GLU A 7 15.29 -13.67 9.40
N THR A 8 14.15 -13.44 8.73
CA THR A 8 13.24 -12.36 9.09
C THR A 8 12.54 -12.69 10.41
N GLN A 9 12.34 -11.71 11.28
CA GLN A 9 11.55 -11.92 12.50
C GLN A 9 10.14 -12.34 12.08
N GLN A 10 9.79 -13.61 12.29
CA GLN A 10 8.56 -14.25 11.79
C GLN A 10 7.25 -13.55 12.24
N ASP A 11 7.31 -12.71 13.27
CA ASP A 11 6.14 -12.04 13.84
C ASP A 11 5.87 -10.63 13.28
N ALA A 12 6.81 -10.03 12.54
CA ALA A 12 6.66 -8.65 12.07
C ALA A 12 5.77 -8.51 10.82
N GLY A 13 5.58 -9.58 10.06
CA GLY A 13 4.84 -9.57 8.79
C GLY A 13 5.60 -8.86 7.65
N GLN A 14 4.98 -8.80 6.48
CA GLN A 14 5.51 -8.14 5.28
C GLN A 14 4.54 -7.04 4.82
N ALA A 15 5.05 -6.03 4.11
CA ALA A 15 4.20 -4.99 3.54
C ALA A 15 3.54 -5.49 2.24
N ASP A 16 2.26 -5.85 2.30
CA ASP A 16 1.50 -6.36 1.15
C ASP A 16 1.07 -5.27 0.16
N SER A 17 0.97 -4.03 0.63
CA SER A 17 0.55 -2.87 -0.16
C SER A 17 1.36 -1.66 0.25
N ILE A 18 2.02 -1.02 -0.70
CA ILE A 18 2.90 0.12 -0.43
C ILE A 18 2.46 1.28 -1.31
N TYR A 19 2.10 2.39 -0.68
CA TYR A 19 1.67 3.61 -1.36
C TYR A 19 2.42 4.81 -0.82
N VAL A 20 2.83 5.70 -1.72
CA VAL A 20 3.32 7.04 -1.38
C VAL A 20 2.24 8.05 -1.77
N VAL A 21 1.82 8.84 -0.81
CA VAL A 21 0.84 9.90 -1.01
C VAL A 21 1.56 11.24 -0.94
N SER A 22 1.55 11.97 -2.04
CA SER A 22 2.08 13.32 -2.14
C SER A 22 0.94 14.32 -2.25
N MET A 23 1.05 15.44 -1.52
CA MET A 23 0.12 16.55 -1.62
C MET A 23 0.88 17.82 -2.01
N ASP A 24 0.51 18.38 -3.14
CA ASP A 24 0.97 19.71 -3.53
C ASP A 24 0.42 20.75 -2.54
N ARG A 25 1.31 21.55 -1.93
CA ARG A 25 0.93 22.50 -0.89
C ARG A 25 0.16 23.71 -1.42
N ALA A 26 0.34 24.06 -2.67
CA ALA A 26 -0.28 25.23 -3.27
C ALA A 26 -1.68 24.92 -3.83
N THR A 27 -1.83 23.75 -4.43
CA THR A 27 -3.07 23.33 -5.10
C THR A 27 -3.92 22.37 -4.26
N GLU A 28 -3.34 21.79 -3.20
CA GLU A 28 -3.90 20.69 -2.40
C GLU A 28 -4.27 19.43 -3.22
N GLN A 29 -3.71 19.29 -4.42
CA GLN A 29 -3.90 18.10 -5.24
C GLN A 29 -3.08 16.95 -4.69
N LEU A 30 -3.69 15.75 -4.64
CA LEU A 30 -3.01 14.51 -4.26
C LEU A 30 -2.54 13.73 -5.49
N GLN A 31 -1.35 13.17 -5.34
CA GLN A 31 -0.82 12.13 -6.22
C GLN A 31 -0.51 10.89 -5.38
N ILE A 32 -0.87 9.72 -5.91
CA ILE A 32 -0.64 8.44 -5.23
C ILE A 32 0.28 7.60 -6.12
N ILE A 33 1.44 7.24 -5.59
CA ILE A 33 2.37 6.31 -6.23
C ILE A 33 2.24 4.95 -5.54
N SER A 34 1.94 3.92 -6.31
CA SER A 34 1.87 2.54 -5.86
C SER A 34 3.17 1.83 -6.17
N ILE A 35 3.77 1.21 -5.17
CA ILE A 35 5.00 0.44 -5.28
C ILE A 35 4.61 -1.04 -5.21
N PRO A 36 4.87 -1.85 -6.25
CA PRO A 36 4.68 -3.29 -6.17
C PRO A 36 5.49 -3.89 -5.02
N ARG A 37 4.90 -4.80 -4.25
CA ARG A 37 5.56 -5.37 -3.07
C ARG A 37 6.84 -6.14 -3.39
N ASP A 38 6.89 -6.71 -4.59
CA ASP A 38 8.00 -7.55 -5.07
C ASP A 38 9.04 -6.70 -5.84
N THR A 39 9.00 -5.37 -5.70
CA THR A 39 10.00 -4.45 -6.27
C THR A 39 11.37 -4.77 -5.69
N ILE A 40 12.34 -5.05 -6.58
CA ILE A 40 13.75 -5.18 -6.19
C ILE A 40 14.29 -3.78 -5.89
N ALA A 41 14.73 -3.58 -4.66
CA ALA A 41 15.22 -2.31 -4.14
C ALA A 41 16.32 -2.55 -3.11
N GLU A 42 17.15 -1.54 -2.87
CA GLU A 42 18.16 -1.57 -1.82
C GLU A 42 17.49 -1.52 -0.43
N ILE A 43 17.55 -2.61 0.30
CA ILE A 43 17.01 -2.75 1.66
C ILE A 43 18.12 -3.03 2.68
N GLU A 44 17.91 -2.64 3.93
CA GLU A 44 18.82 -2.96 5.03
C GLU A 44 18.44 -4.30 5.66
N VAL A 45 19.43 -5.20 5.71
CA VAL A 45 19.25 -6.55 6.24
C VAL A 45 19.82 -6.63 7.65
N PHE A 46 19.15 -7.38 8.52
CA PHE A 46 19.56 -7.56 9.91
C PHE A 46 19.70 -9.04 10.24
N ASN A 47 20.66 -9.39 11.12
CA ASN A 47 20.72 -10.72 11.68
C ASN A 47 19.65 -10.91 12.80
N PRO A 48 19.41 -12.17 13.28
CA PRO A 48 18.43 -12.44 14.34
C PRO A 48 18.68 -11.68 15.66
N ALA A 49 19.92 -11.21 15.89
CA ALA A 49 20.26 -10.37 17.04
C ALA A 49 19.95 -8.87 16.81
N GLY A 50 19.37 -8.50 15.67
CA GLY A 50 19.03 -7.13 15.33
C GLY A 50 20.20 -6.25 14.90
N LYS A 51 21.38 -6.86 14.61
CA LYS A 51 22.54 -6.14 14.09
C LYS A 51 22.44 -6.03 12.58
N SER A 52 22.63 -4.82 12.05
CA SER A 52 22.68 -4.58 10.60
C SER A 52 23.84 -5.37 9.96
N LEU A 53 23.52 -6.03 8.86
CA LEU A 53 24.47 -6.72 7.97
C LEU A 53 24.80 -5.87 6.73
N GLY A 54 24.20 -4.68 6.60
CA GLY A 54 24.35 -3.78 5.49
C GLY A 54 23.17 -3.78 4.53
N MET A 55 23.40 -3.20 3.36
CA MET A 55 22.40 -3.05 2.31
C MET A 55 22.51 -4.17 1.29
N THR A 56 21.38 -4.61 0.75
CA THR A 56 21.31 -5.57 -0.36
C THR A 56 20.09 -5.30 -1.22
N ASP A 57 20.18 -5.66 -2.49
CA ASP A 57 19.01 -5.65 -3.38
C ASP A 57 18.13 -6.85 -3.08
N ASN A 58 16.87 -6.59 -2.73
CA ASN A 58 15.88 -7.62 -2.46
C ASN A 58 14.47 -7.03 -2.55
N HIS A 59 13.44 -7.86 -2.37
CA HIS A 59 12.05 -7.42 -2.38
C HIS A 59 11.80 -6.35 -1.31
N ILE A 60 11.27 -5.21 -1.70
CA ILE A 60 11.06 -4.06 -0.80
C ILE A 60 10.13 -4.38 0.37
N ASN A 61 9.14 -5.29 0.18
CA ASN A 61 8.21 -5.70 1.22
C ASN A 61 8.89 -6.34 2.44
N LEU A 62 10.06 -6.98 2.24
CA LEU A 62 10.86 -7.60 3.31
C LEU A 62 11.44 -6.56 4.28
N GLN A 63 11.61 -5.31 3.83
CA GLN A 63 12.15 -4.27 4.72
C GLN A 63 11.29 -4.08 5.97
N TYR A 64 9.95 -4.25 5.85
CA TYR A 64 9.05 -4.20 7.01
C TYR A 64 9.32 -5.34 8.00
N ALA A 65 9.58 -6.53 7.51
CA ALA A 65 9.82 -7.72 8.32
C ALA A 65 11.12 -7.66 9.15
N TYR A 66 12.09 -6.84 8.76
CA TYR A 66 13.31 -6.62 9.53
C TYR A 66 13.15 -5.70 10.75
N GLY A 67 11.96 -5.14 10.95
CA GLY A 67 11.64 -4.32 12.12
C GLY A 67 10.98 -5.10 13.25
N ASP A 68 10.04 -4.44 13.92
CA ASP A 68 9.30 -4.94 15.07
C ASP A 68 7.79 -5.14 14.78
N GLY A 69 7.39 -4.99 13.53
CA GLY A 69 5.97 -4.95 13.14
C GLY A 69 5.26 -3.65 13.51
N LYS A 70 5.98 -2.67 14.03
CA LYS A 70 5.50 -1.38 14.52
C LYS A 70 6.35 -0.23 13.98
N GLU A 71 6.75 0.70 14.86
CA GLU A 71 7.45 1.93 14.49
C GLU A 71 8.77 1.66 13.76
N LYS A 72 9.58 0.69 14.24
CA LYS A 72 10.84 0.35 13.59
C LYS A 72 10.62 -0.18 12.17
N SER A 73 9.63 -1.05 11.97
CA SER A 73 9.26 -1.55 10.65
C SER A 73 8.84 -0.43 9.70
N CYS A 74 8.04 0.52 10.20
CA CYS A 74 7.60 1.68 9.43
C CYS A 74 8.76 2.61 9.07
N GLU A 75 9.69 2.88 9.99
CA GLU A 75 10.86 3.73 9.73
C GLU A 75 11.83 3.07 8.73
N LEU A 76 12.03 1.75 8.80
CA LEU A 76 12.81 1.01 7.83
C LEU A 76 12.17 1.08 6.43
N MET A 77 10.86 0.83 6.35
CA MET A 77 10.10 0.97 5.09
C MET A 77 10.18 2.37 4.51
N LYS A 78 10.01 3.40 5.35
CA LYS A 78 10.13 4.80 4.95
C LYS A 78 11.49 5.09 4.33
N THR A 79 12.56 4.55 4.91
CA THR A 79 13.93 4.71 4.42
C THR A 79 14.12 4.01 3.07
N ALA A 80 13.64 2.77 2.92
CA ALA A 80 13.74 2.03 1.65
C ALA A 80 12.95 2.72 0.53
N VAL A 81 11.71 3.16 0.83
CA VAL A 81 10.89 3.90 -0.14
C VAL A 81 11.53 5.24 -0.52
N SER A 82 12.10 5.98 0.44
CA SER A 82 12.83 7.22 0.15
C SER A 82 14.00 6.97 -0.80
N LYS A 83 14.80 5.92 -0.55
CA LYS A 83 15.92 5.53 -1.43
C LYS A 83 15.44 5.15 -2.83
N LEU A 84 14.42 4.30 -2.94
CA LEU A 84 13.83 3.92 -4.22
C LEU A 84 13.40 5.15 -5.03
N LEU A 85 12.86 6.16 -4.36
CA LEU A 85 12.43 7.43 -4.98
C LEU A 85 13.54 8.49 -5.00
N HIS A 86 14.79 8.09 -5.21
CA HIS A 86 15.96 8.97 -5.34
C HIS A 86 16.17 9.95 -4.17
N GLY A 87 15.86 9.51 -2.94
CA GLY A 87 16.09 10.29 -1.72
C GLY A 87 15.00 11.30 -1.39
N ILE A 88 13.81 11.21 -1.99
CA ILE A 88 12.68 12.06 -1.62
C ILE A 88 12.36 11.86 -0.13
N PRO A 89 12.33 12.95 0.67
CA PRO A 89 12.04 12.87 2.08
C PRO A 89 10.57 12.47 2.32
N ILE A 90 10.36 11.38 3.06
CA ILE A 90 9.03 10.92 3.50
C ILE A 90 8.76 11.46 4.90
N GLN A 91 7.75 12.33 5.05
CA GLN A 91 7.48 13.02 6.30
C GLN A 91 6.79 12.16 7.34
N GLY A 92 5.95 11.23 6.91
CA GLY A 92 5.18 10.39 7.82
C GLY A 92 4.83 9.05 7.23
N TYR A 93 4.29 8.18 8.06
CA TYR A 93 3.79 6.87 7.66
C TYR A 93 2.46 6.56 8.33
N TYR A 94 1.70 5.70 7.66
CA TYR A 94 0.48 5.10 8.18
C TYR A 94 0.47 3.63 7.77
N SER A 95 0.64 2.74 8.72
CA SER A 95 0.58 1.29 8.53
C SER A 95 -0.69 0.75 9.16
N MET A 96 -1.35 -0.18 8.48
CA MET A 96 -2.55 -0.84 8.98
C MET A 96 -2.42 -2.34 8.74
N ASN A 97 -2.75 -3.14 9.74
CA ASN A 97 -2.84 -4.57 9.57
C ASN A 97 -4.17 -5.00 8.93
N THR A 98 -4.28 -6.27 8.57
CA THR A 98 -5.45 -6.80 7.85
C THR A 98 -6.76 -6.73 8.65
N MET A 99 -6.69 -6.83 9.98
CA MET A 99 -7.87 -6.68 10.85
C MET A 99 -8.43 -5.26 10.76
N GLY A 100 -7.56 -4.24 10.66
CA GLY A 100 -7.97 -2.86 10.45
C GLY A 100 -8.73 -2.66 9.15
N ILE A 101 -8.36 -3.39 8.09
CA ILE A 101 -9.08 -3.34 6.80
C ILE A 101 -10.53 -3.81 6.97
N SER A 102 -10.73 -4.93 7.66
CA SER A 102 -12.09 -5.45 7.95
C SER A 102 -12.90 -4.48 8.81
N GLU A 103 -12.28 -3.83 9.82
CA GLU A 103 -12.95 -2.81 10.63
C GLU A 103 -13.33 -1.57 9.82
N VAL A 104 -12.46 -1.08 8.93
CA VAL A 104 -12.81 -0.01 7.98
C VAL A 104 -14.01 -0.43 7.13
N GLY A 105 -14.02 -1.65 6.59
CA GLY A 105 -15.13 -2.18 5.79
C GLY A 105 -16.45 -2.21 6.56
N LYS A 106 -16.45 -2.66 7.83
CA LYS A 106 -17.65 -2.67 8.70
C LYS A 106 -18.19 -1.26 8.95
N LEU A 107 -17.31 -0.31 9.27
CA LEU A 107 -17.71 1.06 9.62
C LEU A 107 -18.17 1.87 8.41
N VAL A 108 -17.50 1.69 7.28
CA VAL A 108 -17.85 2.36 6.03
C VAL A 108 -19.09 1.72 5.40
N GLY A 109 -19.29 0.41 5.60
CA GLY A 109 -20.41 -0.36 5.05
C GLY A 109 -20.26 -0.63 3.55
N ASP A 110 -21.36 -0.90 2.90
CA ASP A 110 -21.42 -1.37 1.52
C ASP A 110 -20.77 -0.42 0.52
N ILE A 111 -19.89 -0.97 -0.32
CA ILE A 111 -19.21 -0.28 -1.42
C ILE A 111 -19.43 -1.09 -2.69
N GLU A 112 -20.09 -0.51 -3.69
CA GLU A 112 -20.22 -1.14 -5.00
C GLU A 112 -18.90 -1.01 -5.79
N ILE A 113 -18.45 -2.14 -6.35
CA ILE A 113 -17.24 -2.24 -7.17
C ILE A 113 -17.55 -3.07 -8.41
N VAL A 114 -16.96 -2.69 -9.54
CA VAL A 114 -16.84 -3.58 -10.70
C VAL A 114 -15.55 -4.36 -10.56
N VAL A 115 -15.66 -5.69 -10.54
CA VAL A 115 -14.50 -6.59 -10.38
C VAL A 115 -13.55 -6.40 -11.56
N PRO A 116 -12.27 -6.04 -11.33
CA PRO A 116 -11.38 -5.59 -12.39
C PRO A 116 -10.72 -6.74 -13.20
N ASP A 117 -10.73 -7.96 -12.67
CA ASP A 117 -10.03 -9.11 -13.23
C ASP A 117 -10.68 -10.44 -12.78
N ASN A 118 -10.29 -11.55 -13.42
CA ASN A 118 -10.83 -12.88 -13.17
C ASN A 118 -10.06 -13.69 -12.10
N SER A 119 -9.09 -13.10 -11.42
CA SER A 119 -8.19 -13.83 -10.52
C SER A 119 -8.86 -14.41 -9.28
N LEU A 120 -10.04 -13.90 -8.90
CA LEU A 120 -10.84 -14.38 -7.78
C LEU A 120 -11.96 -15.34 -8.24
N GLU A 121 -12.32 -15.39 -9.52
CA GLU A 121 -13.51 -16.11 -10.02
C GLU A 121 -13.46 -17.61 -9.72
N GLU A 122 -12.28 -18.23 -9.80
CA GLU A 122 -12.11 -19.66 -9.47
C GLU A 122 -12.21 -19.94 -7.96
N HIS A 123 -11.83 -18.96 -7.14
CA HIS A 123 -11.89 -19.07 -5.68
C HIS A 123 -13.30 -18.79 -5.15
N ASP A 124 -13.91 -17.69 -5.61
CA ASP A 124 -15.30 -17.33 -5.33
C ASP A 124 -15.96 -16.74 -6.59
N PRO A 125 -16.95 -17.44 -7.19
CA PRO A 125 -17.68 -16.96 -8.37
C PRO A 125 -18.45 -15.64 -8.17
N TYR A 126 -18.63 -15.19 -6.93
CA TYR A 126 -19.16 -13.87 -6.62
C TYR A 126 -18.28 -12.75 -7.22
N PHE A 127 -16.97 -12.97 -7.27
CA PHE A 127 -16.00 -12.02 -7.81
C PHE A 127 -15.67 -12.27 -9.28
N LYS A 128 -16.67 -12.54 -10.10
CA LYS A 128 -16.49 -12.68 -11.54
C LYS A 128 -16.08 -11.36 -12.18
N GLU A 129 -15.11 -11.40 -13.10
CA GLU A 129 -14.67 -10.24 -13.85
C GLU A 129 -15.83 -9.48 -14.50
N GLY A 130 -15.85 -8.16 -14.34
CA GLY A 130 -16.90 -7.26 -14.84
C GLY A 130 -18.21 -7.30 -14.05
N ALA A 131 -18.38 -8.19 -13.06
CA ALA A 131 -19.54 -8.20 -12.20
C ALA A 131 -19.55 -6.97 -11.28
N LYS A 132 -20.74 -6.43 -11.03
CA LYS A 132 -20.98 -5.46 -9.95
C LYS A 132 -21.18 -6.22 -8.66
N VAL A 133 -20.32 -5.99 -7.69
CA VAL A 133 -20.35 -6.65 -6.40
C VAL A 133 -20.37 -5.63 -5.28
N VAL A 134 -20.84 -6.05 -4.11
CA VAL A 134 -20.79 -5.23 -2.89
C VAL A 134 -19.66 -5.73 -2.01
N ILE A 135 -18.74 -4.83 -1.69
CA ILE A 135 -17.64 -5.07 -0.74
C ILE A 135 -17.98 -4.40 0.58
N ASN A 136 -17.85 -5.15 1.67
CA ASN A 136 -18.08 -4.69 3.05
C ASN A 136 -17.15 -5.42 4.02
N GLY A 137 -17.39 -5.28 5.34
CA GLY A 137 -16.54 -5.89 6.38
C GLY A 137 -16.41 -7.41 6.31
N ASP A 138 -17.35 -8.12 5.68
CA ASP A 138 -17.37 -9.58 5.65
C ASP A 138 -16.50 -10.16 4.52
N ASN A 139 -16.34 -9.43 3.41
CA ASN A 139 -15.64 -9.94 2.22
C ASN A 139 -14.46 -9.06 1.74
N VAL A 140 -14.23 -7.90 2.36
CA VAL A 140 -13.16 -6.97 1.96
C VAL A 140 -11.77 -7.61 2.09
N GLU A 141 -11.55 -8.40 3.11
CA GLU A 141 -10.26 -9.08 3.33
C GLU A 141 -9.97 -10.06 2.19
N GLU A 142 -10.94 -10.89 1.83
CA GLU A 142 -10.83 -11.80 0.71
C GLU A 142 -10.54 -11.06 -0.59
N PHE A 143 -11.33 -10.03 -0.90
CA PHE A 143 -11.15 -9.23 -2.11
C PHE A 143 -9.77 -8.59 -2.21
N LEU A 144 -9.20 -8.12 -1.10
CA LEU A 144 -7.92 -7.38 -1.09
C LEU A 144 -6.69 -8.26 -0.89
N ARG A 145 -6.82 -9.46 -0.31
CA ARG A 145 -5.67 -10.29 0.06
C ARG A 145 -5.48 -11.53 -0.80
N TYR A 146 -6.57 -12.16 -1.22
CA TYR A 146 -6.46 -13.40 -1.98
C TYR A 146 -5.56 -13.21 -3.21
N ARG A 147 -4.69 -14.17 -3.42
CA ARG A 147 -3.95 -14.36 -4.67
C ARG A 147 -3.67 -15.86 -4.87
N ASP A 148 -3.70 -16.28 -6.10
CA ASP A 148 -3.21 -17.58 -6.48
C ASP A 148 -1.68 -17.51 -6.58
N ILE A 149 -1.00 -18.10 -5.60
CA ILE A 149 0.47 -18.06 -5.49
C ILE A 149 1.15 -18.93 -6.55
N GLU A 150 0.41 -19.83 -7.22
CA GLU A 150 0.93 -20.65 -8.32
C GLU A 150 0.95 -19.88 -9.65
N LYS A 151 0.25 -18.75 -9.74
CA LYS A 151 0.23 -17.88 -10.92
C LYS A 151 1.28 -16.77 -10.79
N SER A 152 2.17 -16.70 -11.77
CA SER A 152 3.16 -15.62 -11.87
C SER A 152 2.48 -14.26 -11.89
N GLN A 153 3.12 -13.27 -11.29
CA GLN A 153 2.66 -11.87 -11.19
C GLN A 153 1.31 -11.68 -10.47
N SER A 154 0.85 -12.67 -9.71
CA SER A 154 -0.41 -12.59 -8.95
C SER A 154 -0.46 -11.44 -7.94
N ALA A 155 0.70 -10.98 -7.46
CA ALA A 155 0.78 -9.81 -6.59
C ALA A 155 0.41 -8.49 -7.32
N LEU A 156 0.78 -8.34 -8.59
CA LEU A 156 0.39 -7.18 -9.41
C LEU A 156 -1.11 -7.16 -9.69
N VAL A 157 -1.70 -8.33 -9.97
CA VAL A 157 -3.14 -8.46 -10.15
C VAL A 157 -3.89 -8.08 -8.86
N ARG A 158 -3.44 -8.59 -7.71
CA ARG A 158 -3.99 -8.18 -6.40
C ARG A 158 -3.87 -6.67 -6.17
N GLN A 159 -2.74 -6.07 -6.50
CA GLN A 159 -2.54 -4.62 -6.39
C GLN A 159 -3.57 -3.83 -7.21
N GLN A 160 -3.99 -4.32 -8.37
CA GLN A 160 -5.03 -3.69 -9.19
C GLN A 160 -6.40 -3.71 -8.47
N ARG A 161 -6.77 -4.81 -7.80
CA ARG A 161 -7.98 -4.87 -6.98
C ARG A 161 -7.93 -3.90 -5.80
N GLN A 162 -6.77 -3.80 -5.13
CA GLN A 162 -6.55 -2.85 -4.04
C GLN A 162 -6.76 -1.39 -4.49
N LYS A 163 -6.26 -1.03 -5.67
CA LYS A 163 -6.47 0.30 -6.26
C LYS A 163 -7.94 0.55 -6.58
N THR A 164 -8.62 -0.44 -7.14
CA THR A 164 -10.05 -0.36 -7.45
C THR A 164 -10.87 -0.12 -6.17
N TYR A 165 -10.54 -0.84 -5.09
CA TYR A 165 -11.18 -0.62 -3.79
C TYR A 165 -10.91 0.78 -3.23
N LEU A 166 -9.67 1.25 -3.23
CA LEU A 166 -9.31 2.58 -2.74
C LEU A 166 -10.07 3.70 -3.49
N LYS A 167 -10.19 3.58 -4.81
CA LYS A 167 -10.95 4.54 -5.65
C LYS A 167 -12.43 4.59 -5.26
N ALA A 168 -13.01 3.51 -4.77
CA ALA A 168 -14.39 3.44 -4.32
C ALA A 168 -14.56 3.79 -2.83
N LEU A 169 -13.59 3.43 -1.99
CA LEU A 169 -13.60 3.66 -0.53
C LEU A 169 -13.57 5.15 -0.18
N ILE A 170 -12.66 5.91 -0.80
CA ILE A 170 -12.44 7.32 -0.44
C ILE A 170 -13.71 8.17 -0.63
N PRO A 171 -14.40 8.15 -1.79
CA PRO A 171 -15.66 8.87 -1.94
C PRO A 171 -16.74 8.43 -0.94
N ARG A 172 -16.76 7.14 -0.59
CA ARG A 172 -17.73 6.61 0.37
C ARG A 172 -17.47 7.14 1.79
N ILE A 173 -16.21 7.23 2.21
CA ILE A 173 -15.86 7.86 3.49
C ILE A 173 -16.29 9.32 3.50
N GLN A 174 -16.04 10.06 2.42
CA GLN A 174 -16.42 11.48 2.31
C GLN A 174 -17.94 11.69 2.33
N GLU A 175 -18.71 10.82 1.70
CA GLU A 175 -20.17 10.83 1.80
C GLU A 175 -20.61 10.66 3.27
N LYS A 176 -20.02 9.70 3.98
CA LYS A 176 -20.29 9.48 5.42
C LYS A 176 -19.94 10.71 6.25
N MET A 177 -18.81 11.38 5.96
CA MET A 177 -18.39 12.61 6.64
C MET A 177 -19.35 13.78 6.39
N LYS A 178 -19.92 13.90 5.18
CA LYS A 178 -20.93 14.92 4.87
C LYS A 178 -22.23 14.70 5.66
N ILE A 179 -22.62 13.44 5.86
CA ILE A 179 -23.81 13.07 6.63
C ILE A 179 -23.55 13.24 8.14
N ASN A 180 -22.39 12.80 8.61
CA ASN A 180 -21.99 12.87 10.02
C ASN A 180 -20.53 13.34 10.13
N PRO A 181 -20.29 14.61 10.46
CA PRO A 181 -18.92 15.16 10.62
C PRO A 181 -18.06 14.43 11.65
N SER A 182 -18.66 13.77 12.65
CA SER A 182 -17.93 12.99 13.65
C SER A 182 -17.50 11.60 13.14
N PHE A 183 -17.95 11.20 11.96
CA PHE A 183 -17.70 9.86 11.41
C PHE A 183 -16.21 9.56 11.33
N ILE A 184 -15.40 10.48 10.81
CA ILE A 184 -13.96 10.27 10.64
C ILE A 184 -13.24 10.12 11.98
N GLY A 185 -13.60 10.92 12.99
CA GLY A 185 -13.02 10.80 14.33
C GLY A 185 -13.33 9.45 14.97
N ASN A 186 -14.56 8.95 14.80
CA ASN A 186 -14.96 7.63 15.28
C ASN A 186 -14.23 6.53 14.50
N LEU A 187 -14.15 6.62 13.17
CA LEU A 187 -13.40 5.67 12.35
C LEU A 187 -11.93 5.55 12.81
N LEU A 188 -11.23 6.68 12.93
CA LEU A 188 -9.82 6.70 13.35
C LEU A 188 -9.63 6.09 14.73
N LYS A 189 -10.54 6.35 15.67
CA LYS A 189 -10.52 5.77 17.01
C LYS A 189 -10.69 4.25 17.00
N GLU A 190 -11.65 3.74 16.22
CA GLU A 190 -11.93 2.30 16.16
C GLU A 190 -10.80 1.52 15.46
N ILE A 191 -10.10 2.13 14.49
CA ILE A 191 -8.99 1.48 13.79
C ILE A 191 -7.63 1.70 14.47
N GLU A 192 -7.53 2.57 15.48
CA GLU A 192 -6.29 2.85 16.21
C GLU A 192 -5.53 1.57 16.67
N PRO A 193 -6.20 0.54 17.24
CA PRO A 193 -5.53 -0.68 17.68
C PRO A 193 -4.86 -1.49 16.56
N TYR A 194 -5.22 -1.23 15.31
CA TYR A 194 -4.77 -1.95 14.11
C TYR A 194 -3.79 -1.13 13.27
N THR A 195 -3.39 0.05 13.77
CA THR A 195 -2.58 1.02 13.00
C THR A 195 -1.32 1.41 13.74
N VAL A 196 -0.29 1.72 12.97
CA VAL A 196 0.95 2.34 13.45
C VAL A 196 1.22 3.57 12.60
N THR A 197 1.30 4.74 13.22
CA THR A 197 1.52 5.99 12.51
C THR A 197 2.28 7.00 13.37
N ASN A 198 3.06 7.86 12.73
CA ASN A 198 3.66 9.04 13.34
C ASN A 198 2.95 10.34 12.92
N MET A 199 1.78 10.23 12.24
CA MET A 199 1.00 11.38 11.81
C MET A 199 -0.19 11.63 12.74
N GLY A 200 -0.47 12.91 13.01
CA GLY A 200 -1.68 13.31 13.72
C GLY A 200 -2.96 13.10 12.87
N ASN A 201 -4.08 12.94 13.56
CA ASN A 201 -5.38 12.77 12.92
C ASN A 201 -5.77 13.95 12.01
N ASP A 202 -5.30 15.16 12.32
CA ASP A 202 -5.49 16.36 11.52
C ASP A 202 -4.85 16.25 10.12
N ILE A 203 -3.66 15.67 10.04
CA ILE A 203 -2.98 15.41 8.76
C ILE A 203 -3.77 14.39 7.95
N PHE A 204 -4.22 13.31 8.59
CA PHE A 204 -5.03 12.29 7.93
C PHE A 204 -6.33 12.87 7.36
N VAL A 205 -7.06 13.66 8.16
CA VAL A 205 -8.28 14.35 7.72
C VAL A 205 -8.00 15.31 6.58
N LYS A 206 -6.89 16.05 6.63
CA LYS A 206 -6.47 16.95 5.54
C LYS A 206 -6.22 16.19 4.25
N LEU A 207 -5.48 15.08 4.29
CA LEU A 207 -5.23 14.23 3.13
C LEU A 207 -6.53 13.64 2.56
N LEU A 208 -7.45 13.20 3.42
CA LEU A 208 -8.73 12.65 3.00
C LEU A 208 -9.62 13.70 2.33
N ASN A 209 -9.64 14.93 2.82
CA ASN A 209 -10.37 16.04 2.20
C ASN A 209 -9.75 16.41 0.85
N ALA A 210 -8.42 16.47 0.76
CA ALA A 210 -7.70 16.73 -0.49
C ALA A 210 -7.97 15.64 -1.53
N ALA A 211 -8.07 14.37 -1.10
CA ALA A 211 -8.42 13.25 -1.96
C ALA A 211 -9.79 13.41 -2.65
N GLY A 212 -10.73 14.09 -2.00
CA GLY A 212 -12.05 14.36 -2.60
C GLY A 212 -12.07 15.43 -3.67
N ASN A 213 -11.06 16.25 -3.69
CA ASN A 213 -10.90 17.34 -4.66
C ASN A 213 -9.91 16.95 -5.78
N SER A 214 -9.30 15.75 -5.68
CA SER A 214 -8.32 15.26 -6.64
C SER A 214 -8.92 14.14 -7.49
N THR A 215 -8.50 14.06 -8.75
CA THR A 215 -8.64 12.80 -9.50
C THR A 215 -7.67 11.81 -8.87
N LEU A 216 -8.21 10.84 -8.10
CA LEU A 216 -7.40 9.80 -7.46
C LEU A 216 -6.81 8.87 -8.52
N ASP A 217 -5.83 9.37 -9.25
CA ASP A 217 -5.09 8.56 -10.19
C ASP A 217 -3.87 7.97 -9.50
N THR A 218 -3.87 6.64 -9.36
CA THR A 218 -2.77 5.92 -8.75
C THR A 218 -1.80 5.51 -9.83
N GLN A 219 -0.64 6.14 -9.84
CA GLN A 219 0.46 5.76 -10.74
C GLN A 219 1.25 4.59 -10.13
N ASN A 220 1.73 3.67 -10.96
CA ASN A 220 2.71 2.69 -10.50
C ASN A 220 4.12 3.28 -10.60
N VAL A 221 5.01 2.85 -9.72
CA VAL A 221 6.44 2.87 -10.03
C VAL A 221 6.61 2.19 -11.38
N PRO A 222 7.23 2.84 -12.38
CA PRO A 222 7.42 2.27 -13.70
C PRO A 222 8.41 1.11 -13.67
N GLY A 223 8.10 0.04 -14.39
CA GLY A 223 8.90 -1.17 -14.42
C GLY A 223 8.09 -2.35 -14.97
N GLU A 224 8.64 -3.53 -14.83
CA GLU A 224 8.01 -4.77 -15.30
C GLU A 224 8.15 -5.89 -14.28
N GLY A 225 7.14 -6.75 -14.24
CA GLY A 225 7.18 -7.98 -13.47
C GLY A 225 7.98 -9.04 -14.23
N VAL A 226 8.88 -9.72 -13.54
CA VAL A 226 9.73 -10.79 -14.08
C VAL A 226 9.55 -12.03 -13.22
N GLU A 227 9.50 -13.19 -13.84
CA GLU A 227 9.53 -14.46 -13.12
C GLU A 227 10.96 -14.71 -12.63
N GLY A 228 11.17 -14.64 -11.31
CA GLY A 228 12.44 -14.90 -10.69
C GLY A 228 12.70 -16.40 -10.50
N GLN A 229 13.85 -16.74 -9.94
CA GLN A 229 14.24 -18.15 -9.73
C GLN A 229 13.37 -18.86 -8.68
N ILE A 230 12.89 -18.13 -7.67
CA ILE A 230 12.12 -18.66 -6.54
C ILE A 230 10.79 -17.91 -6.42
N TYR A 231 10.82 -16.59 -6.56
CA TYR A 231 9.67 -15.69 -6.44
C TYR A 231 9.62 -14.73 -7.61
N ASP A 232 8.43 -14.21 -7.89
CA ASP A 232 8.27 -13.11 -8.83
C ASP A 232 9.01 -11.87 -8.34
N GLU A 233 9.62 -11.15 -9.26
CA GLU A 233 10.33 -9.91 -9.04
C GLU A 233 9.67 -8.77 -9.83
N TYR A 234 9.83 -7.53 -9.36
CA TYR A 234 9.45 -6.35 -10.10
C TYR A 234 10.69 -5.47 -10.30
N HIS A 235 11.11 -5.35 -11.56
CA HIS A 235 12.29 -4.58 -11.93
C HIS A 235 11.90 -3.18 -12.39
N VAL A 236 12.46 -2.17 -11.73
CA VAL A 236 12.16 -0.76 -11.97
C VAL A 236 12.83 -0.28 -13.25
N ASN A 237 12.11 0.52 -14.04
CA ASN A 237 12.70 1.31 -15.10
C ASN A 237 13.20 2.64 -14.50
N GLU A 238 14.50 2.72 -14.23
CA GLU A 238 15.12 3.85 -13.55
C GLU A 238 14.93 5.18 -14.27
N GLU A 239 14.97 5.21 -15.61
CA GLU A 239 14.78 6.44 -16.37
C GLU A 239 13.35 6.96 -16.23
N GLU A 240 12.36 6.10 -16.33
CA GLU A 240 10.96 6.48 -16.18
C GLU A 240 10.62 6.78 -14.72
N LEU A 241 11.24 6.10 -13.75
CA LEU A 241 11.11 6.42 -12.33
C LEU A 241 11.65 7.81 -12.03
N TYR A 242 12.79 8.16 -12.58
CA TYR A 242 13.36 9.51 -12.41
C TYR A 242 12.42 10.59 -12.97
N LYS A 243 11.81 10.35 -14.13
CA LYS A 243 10.80 11.26 -14.72
C LYS A 243 9.56 11.38 -13.83
N LEU A 244 9.08 10.25 -13.29
CA LEU A 244 7.95 10.22 -12.35
C LEU A 244 8.26 11.04 -11.09
N VAL A 245 9.44 10.85 -10.49
CA VAL A 245 9.89 11.59 -9.31
C VAL A 245 9.94 13.09 -9.60
N LEU A 246 10.55 13.49 -10.73
CA LEU A 246 10.61 14.91 -11.11
C LEU A 246 9.23 15.52 -11.30
N SER A 247 8.33 14.84 -12.00
CA SER A 247 6.98 15.36 -12.27
C SER A 247 6.08 15.40 -11.04
N THR A 248 6.33 14.51 -10.07
CA THR A 248 5.51 14.41 -8.84
C THR A 248 5.97 15.38 -7.75
N PHE A 249 7.27 15.53 -7.55
CA PHE A 249 7.81 16.20 -6.37
C PHE A 249 8.50 17.54 -6.66
N TYR A 250 8.74 17.85 -7.92
CA TYR A 250 9.44 19.08 -8.31
C TYR A 250 8.61 19.91 -9.29
N THR A 251 8.52 21.21 -9.02
CA THR A 251 7.98 22.17 -9.98
C THR A 251 9.13 22.67 -10.84
N ILE A 252 9.07 22.44 -12.14
CA ILE A 252 10.03 23.04 -13.08
C ILE A 252 9.61 24.52 -13.24
N SER A 253 10.38 25.40 -12.64
CA SER A 253 10.21 26.86 -12.78
C SER A 253 10.83 27.36 -14.09
#